data_1688a1088c5952a5c718c5240e476fa6
#
_entry.id   1688a1088c5952a5c718c5240e476fa6
#
_cell.length_a   1.000
_cell.length_b   1.000
_cell.length_c   1.000
_cell.angle_alpha   90.00
_cell.angle_beta   90.00
_cell.angle_gamma   90.00
#
_symmetry.space_group_name_H-M   'P 1'
#
loop_
_entity.id
_entity.type
_entity.pdbx_description
1 polymer ?
#
loop_
_entity_poly.entity_id
_entity_poly.type
_entity_poly.pdbx_seq_one_letter_code
_entity_poly.pdbx_strand_id
1 'polypeptide(L)'
;MDLDLNSNPTALTAQLVDVPSVSGEEGPLADAIERALRPLAHLSVCRDGDTIVARTELGRPERVILAGHIDTVPVAGNLPSRADGARLYGCGTSDMKSGVAVQLRLAAHLPAPSRDVTYVFYECEEVAAERNGLLRLSRNTPELLAGDFAVLMEPSEGRIEGGCQGTLRAEVTAAGKRAHTARSWMGRNAIHEADGILAVLRAYTPREPEVDGLRYHEGLNAVAIRGGVAGNVVPDECVVTVNYRFAPDLDGQRAAEVVRSLFSDWPVTMLDLAEGARPGLGHPAAAAFVAAVGAGLGPPRAKLGWTDVARFSALGIPAVNYGPGLPELAHTAGEYVETPAIADCEARLRAWLALSRRLYRAGPSPSRIRTLCREPLAA
;
A
#
# COMPACT_ATOMS: atom_id res chain seq x y z
N MET A 1 -18.41 11.28 -14.56
CA MET A 1 -18.33 12.39 -13.60
C MET A 1 -17.05 13.16 -13.85
N ASP A 2 -17.07 14.48 -13.81
CA ASP A 2 -15.85 15.28 -13.95
C ASP A 2 -15.40 15.72 -12.56
N LEU A 3 -14.10 15.54 -12.28
CA LEU A 3 -13.48 15.96 -11.02
C LEU A 3 -13.17 17.47 -11.08
N ASP A 4 -13.63 18.23 -10.10
CA ASP A 4 -13.28 19.64 -9.96
C ASP A 4 -12.01 19.82 -9.11
N LEU A 5 -10.86 19.91 -9.77
CA LEU A 5 -9.56 20.09 -9.13
C LEU A 5 -9.42 21.42 -8.38
N ASN A 6 -10.33 22.40 -8.61
CA ASN A 6 -10.38 23.68 -7.89
C ASN A 6 -11.15 23.60 -6.59
N SER A 7 -11.93 22.53 -6.36
CA SER A 7 -12.59 22.28 -5.09
C SER A 7 -11.58 22.24 -3.94
N ASN A 8 -12.02 22.53 -2.72
CA ASN A 8 -11.19 22.28 -1.55
C ASN A 8 -10.86 20.79 -1.40
N PRO A 9 -9.80 20.40 -0.67
CA PRO A 9 -9.34 19.01 -0.65
C PRO A 9 -10.40 18.03 -0.11
N THR A 10 -11.25 18.45 0.85
CA THR A 10 -12.35 17.62 1.37
C THR A 10 -13.42 17.37 0.31
N ALA A 11 -13.83 18.41 -0.44
CA ALA A 11 -14.82 18.27 -1.49
C ALA A 11 -14.30 17.41 -2.65
N LEU A 12 -13.03 17.52 -3.01
CA LEU A 12 -12.42 16.65 -4.02
C LEU A 12 -12.32 15.19 -3.52
N THR A 13 -12.00 14.99 -2.25
CA THR A 13 -12.05 13.65 -1.64
C THR A 13 -13.43 13.03 -1.75
N ALA A 14 -14.50 13.79 -1.44
CA ALA A 14 -15.87 13.32 -1.58
C ALA A 14 -16.21 12.92 -3.03
N GLN A 15 -15.80 13.73 -4.01
CA GLN A 15 -16.00 13.41 -5.43
C GLN A 15 -15.29 12.09 -5.83
N LEU A 16 -14.08 11.85 -5.35
CA LEU A 16 -13.34 10.61 -5.61
C LEU A 16 -14.00 9.40 -4.94
N VAL A 17 -14.46 9.57 -3.70
CA VAL A 17 -15.14 8.52 -2.93
C VAL A 17 -16.45 8.12 -3.59
N ASP A 18 -17.20 9.10 -4.10
CA ASP A 18 -18.51 8.89 -4.73
C ASP A 18 -18.42 8.24 -6.13
N VAL A 19 -17.22 8.04 -6.67
CA VAL A 19 -16.98 7.14 -7.80
C VAL A 19 -16.53 5.78 -7.24
N PRO A 20 -17.41 4.75 -7.24
CA PRO A 20 -17.03 3.42 -6.78
C PRO A 20 -15.85 2.87 -7.61
N SER A 21 -14.87 2.28 -6.93
CA SER A 21 -13.67 1.71 -7.57
C SER A 21 -13.15 0.53 -6.75
N VAL A 22 -14.00 -0.47 -6.53
CA VAL A 22 -13.57 -1.73 -5.94
C VAL A 22 -12.49 -2.35 -6.82
N SER A 23 -11.47 -2.98 -6.21
CA SER A 23 -10.31 -3.53 -6.96
C SER A 23 -10.71 -4.34 -8.19
N GLY A 24 -10.32 -3.86 -9.35
CA GLY A 24 -10.67 -4.38 -10.69
C GLY A 24 -11.84 -3.69 -11.37
N GLU A 25 -12.41 -2.65 -10.74
CA GLU A 25 -13.49 -1.82 -11.29
C GLU A 25 -13.11 -0.33 -11.32
N GLU A 26 -11.80 0.00 -11.33
CA GLU A 26 -11.25 1.36 -11.22
C GLU A 26 -11.42 2.20 -12.47
N GLY A 27 -11.73 1.58 -13.63
CA GLY A 27 -11.81 2.24 -14.93
C GLY A 27 -12.53 3.59 -14.92
N PRO A 28 -13.76 3.71 -14.37
CA PRO A 28 -14.49 4.99 -14.30
C PRO A 28 -13.76 6.08 -13.52
N LEU A 29 -13.05 5.73 -12.44
CA LEU A 29 -12.26 6.67 -11.65
C LEU A 29 -10.97 7.05 -12.36
N ALA A 30 -10.27 6.08 -12.96
CA ALA A 30 -9.09 6.33 -13.79
C ALA A 30 -9.42 7.26 -14.96
N ASP A 31 -10.55 7.05 -15.66
CA ASP A 31 -11.03 7.94 -16.70
C ASP A 31 -11.28 9.36 -16.21
N ALA A 32 -11.86 9.52 -15.02
CA ALA A 32 -12.12 10.83 -14.44
C ALA A 32 -10.81 11.55 -14.08
N ILE A 33 -9.84 10.84 -13.50
CA ILE A 33 -8.51 11.37 -13.16
C ILE A 33 -7.76 11.79 -14.44
N GLU A 34 -7.74 10.94 -15.45
CA GLU A 34 -7.08 11.23 -16.72
C GLU A 34 -7.67 12.47 -17.39
N ARG A 35 -9.03 12.55 -17.49
CA ARG A 35 -9.71 13.74 -18.06
C ARG A 35 -9.39 15.01 -17.29
N ALA A 36 -9.25 14.95 -15.96
CA ALA A 36 -8.95 16.10 -15.15
C ALA A 36 -7.49 16.57 -15.32
N LEU A 37 -6.54 15.67 -15.55
CA LEU A 37 -5.12 15.98 -15.62
C LEU A 37 -4.65 16.35 -17.04
N ARG A 38 -5.19 15.76 -18.10
CA ARG A 38 -4.76 16.00 -19.49
C ARG A 38 -4.79 17.46 -19.95
N PRO A 39 -5.76 18.31 -19.52
CA PRO A 39 -5.76 19.72 -19.90
C PRO A 39 -4.66 20.58 -19.25
N LEU A 40 -3.95 20.04 -18.26
CA LEU A 40 -2.93 20.79 -17.52
C LEU A 40 -1.62 20.80 -18.32
N ALA A 41 -1.38 21.88 -19.04
CA ALA A 41 -0.27 22.01 -20.00
C ALA A 41 1.14 21.79 -19.42
N HIS A 42 1.29 21.86 -18.10
CA HIS A 42 2.57 21.63 -17.41
C HIS A 42 2.81 20.14 -17.07
N LEU A 43 1.87 19.25 -17.38
CA LEU A 43 1.97 17.83 -17.13
C LEU A 43 2.04 17.03 -18.44
N SER A 44 2.92 16.03 -18.46
CA SER A 44 2.88 14.92 -19.40
C SER A 44 2.08 13.80 -18.76
N VAL A 45 0.95 13.41 -19.38
CA VAL A 45 0.04 12.40 -18.82
C VAL A 45 0.04 11.17 -19.72
N CYS A 46 0.32 10.01 -19.13
CA CYS A 46 0.17 8.71 -19.80
C CYS A 46 -0.68 7.76 -18.96
N ARG A 47 -1.23 6.73 -19.61
CA ARG A 47 -2.06 5.70 -19.00
C ARG A 47 -1.54 4.31 -19.38
N ASP A 48 -1.52 3.40 -18.43
CA ASP A 48 -1.26 1.98 -18.62
C ASP A 48 -2.29 1.18 -17.81
N GLY A 49 -3.24 0.52 -18.49
CA GLY A 49 -4.40 -0.05 -17.83
C GLY A 49 -5.26 1.04 -17.18
N ASP A 50 -5.54 0.89 -15.89
CA ASP A 50 -6.21 1.91 -15.08
C ASP A 50 -5.22 2.74 -14.22
N THR A 51 -3.92 2.54 -14.44
CA THR A 51 -2.88 3.39 -13.86
C THR A 51 -2.64 4.65 -14.68
N ILE A 52 -2.71 5.82 -14.03
CA ILE A 52 -2.42 7.12 -14.62
C ILE A 52 -1.09 7.63 -14.05
N VAL A 53 -0.18 8.04 -14.93
CA VAL A 53 1.08 8.68 -14.55
C VAL A 53 1.10 10.09 -15.14
N ALA A 54 1.24 11.10 -14.27
CA ALA A 54 1.35 12.51 -14.66
C ALA A 54 2.68 13.07 -14.18
N ARG A 55 3.44 13.74 -15.06
CA ARG A 55 4.80 14.18 -14.78
C ARG A 55 5.02 15.62 -15.16
N THR A 56 5.72 16.38 -14.29
CA THR A 56 6.34 17.64 -14.69
C THR A 56 7.67 17.34 -15.41
N GLU A 57 8.02 18.19 -16.40
CA GLU A 57 9.25 18.03 -17.19
C GLU A 57 10.02 19.36 -17.21
N LEU A 58 10.28 19.93 -16.01
CA LEU A 58 10.91 21.23 -15.82
C LEU A 58 12.44 21.15 -15.88
N GLY A 59 13.01 19.95 -15.92
CA GLY A 59 14.46 19.72 -15.91
C GLY A 59 15.09 20.05 -14.56
N ARG A 60 14.38 19.82 -13.47
CA ARG A 60 14.90 20.02 -12.12
C ARG A 60 15.94 18.95 -11.79
N PRO A 61 16.91 19.25 -10.89
CA PRO A 61 17.97 18.33 -10.53
C PRO A 61 17.49 17.11 -9.72
N GLU A 62 16.29 17.20 -9.14
CA GLU A 62 15.64 16.12 -8.39
C GLU A 62 14.25 15.85 -8.95
N ARG A 63 13.87 14.57 -8.93
CA ARG A 63 12.51 14.13 -9.21
C ARG A 63 11.97 13.36 -8.00
N VAL A 64 10.80 13.72 -7.55
CA VAL A 64 10.09 13.00 -6.49
C VAL A 64 8.83 12.36 -7.05
N ILE A 65 8.45 11.24 -6.46
CA ILE A 65 7.26 10.48 -6.84
C ILE A 65 6.24 10.63 -5.70
N LEU A 66 5.02 11.00 -6.04
CA LEU A 66 3.87 10.88 -5.16
C LEU A 66 2.99 9.78 -5.74
N ALA A 67 2.77 8.71 -4.99
CA ALA A 67 2.01 7.55 -5.46
C ALA A 67 0.83 7.25 -4.53
N GLY A 68 -0.29 6.86 -5.10
CA GLY A 68 -1.49 6.45 -4.37
C GLY A 68 -2.35 5.52 -5.20
N HIS A 69 -2.91 4.51 -4.56
CA HIS A 69 -3.87 3.62 -5.22
C HIS A 69 -5.26 4.27 -5.28
N ILE A 70 -6.01 3.87 -6.30
CA ILE A 70 -7.36 4.40 -6.58
C ILE A 70 -8.46 3.37 -6.33
N ASP A 71 -8.07 2.12 -6.07
CA ASP A 71 -9.02 1.08 -5.70
C ASP A 71 -9.39 1.12 -4.23
N THR A 72 -10.42 0.35 -3.90
CA THR A 72 -10.88 0.12 -2.52
C THR A 72 -11.26 -1.34 -2.34
N VAL A 73 -11.32 -1.78 -1.08
CA VAL A 73 -12.02 -3.01 -0.71
C VAL A 73 -13.52 -2.95 -1.08
N PRO A 74 -14.25 -4.08 -1.08
CA PRO A 74 -15.68 -4.11 -1.31
C PRO A 74 -16.46 -3.16 -0.39
N VAL A 75 -17.42 -2.42 -0.96
CA VAL A 75 -18.23 -1.45 -0.24
C VAL A 75 -19.08 -2.12 0.84
N ALA A 76 -19.04 -1.60 2.06
CA ALA A 76 -19.76 -2.11 3.23
C ALA A 76 -20.97 -1.22 3.62
N GLY A 77 -21.72 -0.74 2.63
CA GLY A 77 -22.87 0.17 2.86
C GLY A 77 -22.45 1.60 3.23
N ASN A 78 -21.19 1.95 2.98
CA ASN A 78 -20.56 3.23 3.32
C ASN A 78 -20.31 4.11 2.08
N LEU A 79 -21.19 4.05 1.09
CA LEU A 79 -21.33 4.98 -0.02
C LEU A 79 -22.80 5.43 -0.17
N PRO A 80 -23.05 6.65 -0.65
CA PRO A 80 -22.10 7.71 -0.99
C PRO A 80 -21.41 8.29 0.24
N SER A 81 -20.41 9.15 0.00
CA SER A 81 -19.72 9.87 1.06
C SER A 81 -20.65 10.77 1.87
N ARG A 82 -20.36 10.93 3.15
CA ARG A 82 -21.17 11.75 4.07
C ARG A 82 -20.29 12.60 4.97
N ALA A 83 -20.44 13.91 4.88
CA ALA A 83 -19.80 14.84 5.81
C ALA A 83 -20.56 14.91 7.15
N ASP A 84 -19.83 14.92 8.27
CA ASP A 84 -20.37 15.08 9.60
C ASP A 84 -19.36 15.80 10.50
N GLY A 85 -19.58 17.06 10.76
CA GLY A 85 -18.63 17.93 11.46
C GLY A 85 -17.30 18.01 10.71
N ALA A 86 -16.20 17.65 11.38
CA ALA A 86 -14.86 17.62 10.82
C ALA A 86 -14.51 16.27 10.18
N ARG A 87 -15.47 15.40 9.90
CA ARG A 87 -15.25 14.06 9.34
C ARG A 87 -15.94 13.89 8.01
N LEU A 88 -15.26 13.23 7.10
CA LEU A 88 -15.83 12.74 5.86
C LEU A 88 -15.83 11.21 5.91
N TYR A 89 -17.03 10.62 5.96
CA TYR A 89 -17.26 9.18 5.95
C TYR A 89 -17.40 8.65 4.54
N GLY A 90 -16.91 7.44 4.29
CA GLY A 90 -17.06 6.76 3.01
C GLY A 90 -15.95 5.73 2.76
N CYS A 91 -16.23 4.72 1.92
CA CYS A 91 -15.26 3.73 1.53
C CYS A 91 -14.09 4.36 0.77
N GLY A 92 -12.87 4.16 1.25
CA GLY A 92 -11.67 4.75 0.66
C GLY A 92 -11.38 6.19 1.13
N THR A 93 -12.14 6.75 2.09
CA THR A 93 -11.84 8.09 2.62
C THR A 93 -10.50 8.14 3.34
N SER A 94 -10.17 7.12 4.11
CA SER A 94 -8.86 6.94 4.75
C SER A 94 -7.90 6.20 3.83
N ASP A 95 -8.33 5.12 3.20
CA ASP A 95 -7.50 4.22 2.40
C ASP A 95 -7.97 4.15 0.93
N MET A 96 -7.37 4.98 0.00
CA MET A 96 -6.55 6.15 0.35
C MET A 96 -6.91 7.35 -0.53
N LYS A 97 -8.23 7.51 -0.89
CA LYS A 97 -8.69 8.56 -1.81
C LYS A 97 -8.47 9.98 -1.28
N SER A 98 -8.35 10.18 0.05
CA SER A 98 -7.95 11.48 0.59
C SER A 98 -6.49 11.83 0.25
N GLY A 99 -5.59 10.85 0.24
CA GLY A 99 -4.24 11.00 -0.26
C GLY A 99 -4.21 11.29 -1.77
N VAL A 100 -5.04 10.59 -2.55
CA VAL A 100 -5.22 10.83 -4.00
C VAL A 100 -5.73 12.25 -4.27
N ALA A 101 -6.67 12.76 -3.46
CA ALA A 101 -7.15 14.13 -3.58
C ALA A 101 -6.03 15.16 -3.37
N VAL A 102 -5.17 14.93 -2.37
CA VAL A 102 -3.98 15.77 -2.15
C VAL A 102 -3.06 15.75 -3.37
N GLN A 103 -2.77 14.57 -3.93
CA GLN A 103 -1.94 14.44 -5.14
C GLN A 103 -2.52 15.25 -6.31
N LEU A 104 -3.81 15.09 -6.60
CA LEU A 104 -4.50 15.77 -7.69
C LEU A 104 -4.47 17.29 -7.53
N ARG A 105 -4.66 17.78 -6.31
CA ARG A 105 -4.59 19.22 -6.04
C ARG A 105 -3.17 19.78 -6.18
N LEU A 106 -2.17 19.03 -5.74
CA LEU A 106 -0.76 19.41 -5.97
C LEU A 106 -0.44 19.41 -7.45
N ALA A 107 -0.87 18.41 -8.21
CA ALA A 107 -0.70 18.33 -9.65
C ALA A 107 -1.33 19.53 -10.38
N ALA A 108 -2.55 19.94 -9.97
CA ALA A 108 -3.25 21.05 -10.60
C ALA A 108 -2.68 22.43 -10.23
N HIS A 109 -2.33 22.64 -8.97
CA HIS A 109 -2.06 23.98 -8.44
C HIS A 109 -0.57 24.27 -8.17
N LEU A 110 0.34 23.37 -8.57
CA LEU A 110 1.77 23.58 -8.45
C LEU A 110 2.46 23.34 -9.80
N PRO A 111 2.27 24.24 -10.78
CA PRO A 111 2.79 24.04 -12.15
C PRO A 111 4.32 24.16 -12.25
N ALA A 112 4.96 24.77 -11.26
CA ALA A 112 6.41 25.01 -11.26
C ALA A 112 7.04 24.64 -9.90
N PRO A 113 6.97 23.35 -9.48
CA PRO A 113 7.61 22.93 -8.24
C PRO A 113 9.14 23.06 -8.31
N SER A 114 9.78 23.11 -7.15
CA SER A 114 11.25 23.19 -7.04
C SER A 114 11.97 21.90 -7.43
N ARG A 115 11.25 20.78 -7.51
CA ARG A 115 11.64 19.45 -7.97
C ARG A 115 10.72 19.02 -9.09
N ASP A 116 11.19 18.19 -10.02
CA ASP A 116 10.26 17.51 -10.91
C ASP A 116 9.42 16.52 -10.12
N VAL A 117 8.14 16.38 -10.45
CA VAL A 117 7.20 15.52 -9.74
C VAL A 117 6.60 14.51 -10.71
N THR A 118 6.57 13.25 -10.29
CA THR A 118 5.80 12.19 -10.91
C THR A 118 4.63 11.85 -9.98
N TYR A 119 3.41 12.03 -10.44
CA TYR A 119 2.19 11.62 -9.76
C TYR A 119 1.75 10.27 -10.35
N VAL A 120 1.58 9.26 -9.50
CA VAL A 120 1.15 7.91 -9.90
C VAL A 120 -0.15 7.60 -9.19
N PHE A 121 -1.19 7.30 -9.98
CA PHE A 121 -2.50 6.86 -9.52
C PHE A 121 -2.71 5.46 -10.08
N TYR A 122 -2.69 4.43 -9.22
CA TYR A 122 -2.60 3.05 -9.69
C TYR A 122 -3.73 2.18 -9.12
N GLU A 123 -4.07 1.15 -9.86
CA GLU A 123 -5.14 0.20 -9.55
C GLU A 123 -4.64 -1.04 -8.79
N CYS A 124 -5.59 -1.75 -8.17
CA CYS A 124 -5.42 -3.10 -7.63
C CYS A 124 -4.32 -3.23 -6.56
N GLU A 125 -4.23 -2.28 -5.61
CA GLU A 125 -3.36 -2.43 -4.43
C GLU A 125 -3.90 -3.49 -3.47
N GLU A 126 -5.22 -3.48 -3.25
CA GLU A 126 -5.94 -4.21 -2.22
C GLU A 126 -6.18 -5.70 -2.54
N VAL A 127 -5.60 -6.18 -3.62
CA VAL A 127 -5.78 -7.56 -4.11
C VAL A 127 -4.43 -8.22 -4.44
N ALA A 128 -4.46 -9.37 -5.12
CA ALA A 128 -3.26 -10.13 -5.46
C ALA A 128 -2.25 -9.28 -6.26
N ALA A 129 -0.97 -9.37 -5.87
CA ALA A 129 0.12 -8.53 -6.38
C ALA A 129 0.25 -8.54 -7.92
N GLU A 130 -0.13 -9.64 -8.58
CA GLU A 130 -0.08 -9.78 -10.05
C GLU A 130 -0.99 -8.79 -10.77
N ARG A 131 -2.02 -8.27 -10.08
CA ARG A 131 -2.96 -7.30 -10.61
C ARG A 131 -2.54 -5.85 -10.36
N ASN A 132 -1.61 -5.62 -9.43
CA ASN A 132 -1.20 -4.30 -8.97
C ASN A 132 -0.55 -3.48 -10.09
N GLY A 133 -1.12 -2.30 -10.38
CA GLY A 133 -0.68 -1.40 -11.45
C GLY A 133 0.73 -0.87 -11.26
N LEU A 134 1.13 -0.56 -10.02
CA LEU A 134 2.48 -0.08 -9.72
C LEU A 134 3.53 -1.19 -9.96
N LEU A 135 3.21 -2.45 -9.60
CA LEU A 135 4.07 -3.59 -9.94
C LEU A 135 4.18 -3.77 -11.45
N ARG A 136 3.09 -3.62 -12.19
CA ARG A 136 3.12 -3.69 -13.65
C ARG A 136 4.01 -2.60 -14.26
N LEU A 137 3.87 -1.34 -13.81
CA LEU A 137 4.76 -0.25 -14.23
C LEU A 137 6.23 -0.56 -13.92
N SER A 138 6.53 -1.04 -12.71
CA SER A 138 7.91 -1.33 -12.29
C SER A 138 8.60 -2.38 -13.16
N ARG A 139 7.83 -3.27 -13.79
CA ARG A 139 8.33 -4.34 -14.67
C ARG A 139 8.41 -3.92 -16.14
N ASN A 140 7.40 -3.22 -16.61
CA ASN A 140 7.20 -2.96 -18.04
C ASN A 140 7.75 -1.60 -18.49
N THR A 141 7.67 -0.58 -17.63
CA THR A 141 8.04 0.81 -17.91
C THR A 141 8.69 1.48 -16.67
N PRO A 142 9.77 0.88 -16.11
CA PRO A 142 10.40 1.38 -14.88
C PRO A 142 10.90 2.83 -14.99
N GLU A 143 11.14 3.32 -16.21
CA GLU A 143 11.52 4.71 -16.48
C GLU A 143 10.43 5.72 -16.09
N LEU A 144 9.16 5.32 -16.04
CA LEU A 144 8.07 6.15 -15.54
C LEU A 144 8.15 6.34 -14.02
N LEU A 145 8.77 5.38 -13.32
CA LEU A 145 9.00 5.41 -11.87
C LEU A 145 10.41 5.87 -11.51
N ALA A 146 11.21 6.36 -12.47
CA ALA A 146 12.53 6.91 -12.17
C ALA A 146 12.40 8.18 -11.33
N GLY A 147 13.05 8.18 -10.16
CA GLY A 147 13.01 9.31 -9.22
C GLY A 147 14.04 9.12 -8.10
N ASP A 148 14.27 10.18 -7.33
CA ASP A 148 15.25 10.22 -6.24
C ASP A 148 14.61 9.89 -4.87
N PHE A 149 13.29 10.00 -4.78
CA PHE A 149 12.54 9.77 -3.55
C PHE A 149 11.05 9.56 -3.87
N ALA A 150 10.38 8.70 -3.11
CA ALA A 150 8.95 8.45 -3.23
C ALA A 150 8.20 8.68 -1.92
N VAL A 151 6.97 9.19 -2.03
CA VAL A 151 6.00 9.30 -0.94
C VAL A 151 4.75 8.56 -1.37
N LEU A 152 4.40 7.51 -0.64
CA LEU A 152 3.10 6.86 -0.76
C LEU A 152 2.11 7.58 0.13
N MET A 153 0.98 7.96 -0.46
CA MET A 153 -0.05 8.77 0.21
C MET A 153 -0.99 7.92 1.10
N GLU A 154 -0.47 6.81 1.59
CA GLU A 154 -1.10 5.84 2.48
C GLU A 154 -1.62 6.46 3.78
N PRO A 155 -2.67 5.87 4.41
CA PRO A 155 -3.13 6.34 5.71
C PRO A 155 -2.03 6.23 6.76
N SER A 156 -1.70 7.37 7.38
CA SER A 156 -0.65 7.49 8.41
C SER A 156 -0.96 8.52 9.50
N GLU A 157 -2.21 8.99 9.61
CA GLU A 157 -2.63 10.09 10.51
C GLU A 157 -1.84 11.39 10.28
N GLY A 158 -1.40 11.66 9.05
CA GLY A 158 -0.53 12.79 8.76
C GLY A 158 0.86 12.68 9.42
N ARG A 159 1.31 11.49 9.82
CA ARG A 159 2.65 11.22 10.35
C ARG A 159 3.50 10.52 9.31
N ILE A 160 4.81 10.67 9.41
CA ILE A 160 5.72 9.96 8.52
C ILE A 160 5.93 8.55 9.04
N GLU A 161 5.70 7.54 8.19
CA GLU A 161 5.96 6.15 8.51
C GLU A 161 7.03 5.60 7.55
N GLY A 162 8.10 5.02 8.15
CA GLY A 162 9.23 4.45 7.41
C GLY A 162 9.07 2.97 7.17
N GLY A 163 9.47 2.51 5.97
CA GLY A 163 9.41 1.11 5.58
C GLY A 163 8.02 0.50 5.63
N CYS A 164 7.96 -0.82 5.65
CA CYS A 164 6.75 -1.60 5.94
C CYS A 164 7.13 -3.02 6.33
N GLN A 165 6.24 -3.72 7.05
CA GLN A 165 6.41 -5.15 7.31
C GLN A 165 6.17 -5.97 6.04
N GLY A 166 6.84 -7.13 5.95
CA GLY A 166 6.51 -8.15 4.98
C GLY A 166 5.29 -8.96 5.40
N THR A 167 4.71 -9.69 4.46
CA THR A 167 3.58 -10.59 4.70
C THR A 167 3.82 -11.93 4.00
N LEU A 168 3.49 -13.02 4.70
CA LEU A 168 3.56 -14.37 4.20
C LEU A 168 2.29 -15.12 4.58
N ARG A 169 1.69 -15.82 3.62
CA ARG A 169 0.60 -16.78 3.90
C ARG A 169 1.06 -18.20 3.58
N ALA A 170 0.72 -19.11 4.47
CA ALA A 170 1.00 -20.53 4.29
C ALA A 170 -0.16 -21.38 4.77
N GLU A 171 -0.28 -22.57 4.22
CA GLU A 171 -1.15 -23.64 4.69
C GLU A 171 -0.34 -24.66 5.47
N VAL A 172 -0.82 -24.99 6.66
CA VAL A 172 -0.28 -26.05 7.52
C VAL A 172 -1.32 -27.15 7.59
N THR A 173 -0.94 -28.36 7.18
CA THR A 173 -1.87 -29.48 7.00
C THR A 173 -1.73 -30.51 8.11
N ALA A 174 -2.79 -30.71 8.89
CA ALA A 174 -2.92 -31.87 9.80
C ALA A 174 -3.50 -33.05 9.03
N ALA A 175 -2.80 -34.17 9.11
CA ALA A 175 -3.23 -35.43 8.49
C ALA A 175 -3.94 -36.35 9.49
N GLY A 176 -4.97 -37.04 9.02
CA GLY A 176 -5.72 -38.03 9.77
C GLY A 176 -5.81 -39.37 9.05
N LYS A 177 -6.83 -40.10 9.41
CA LYS A 177 -7.19 -41.36 8.74
C LYS A 177 -8.71 -41.44 8.65
N ARG A 178 -9.23 -41.55 7.45
CA ARG A 178 -10.66 -41.63 7.16
C ARG A 178 -11.28 -42.92 7.75
N ALA A 179 -12.46 -42.77 8.33
CA ALA A 179 -13.28 -43.88 8.82
C ALA A 179 -14.76 -43.47 8.89
N HIS A 180 -15.66 -44.42 9.02
CA HIS A 180 -17.06 -44.16 9.32
C HIS A 180 -17.19 -43.67 10.78
N THR A 181 -17.95 -42.59 11.05
CA THR A 181 -18.10 -42.04 12.40
C THR A 181 -18.66 -43.03 13.41
N ALA A 182 -19.51 -43.98 12.98
CA ALA A 182 -19.99 -45.10 13.82
C ALA A 182 -18.87 -46.09 14.24
N ARG A 183 -17.68 -45.97 13.65
CA ARG A 183 -16.49 -46.77 13.96
C ARG A 183 -15.25 -45.86 14.05
N SER A 184 -15.38 -44.75 14.77
CA SER A 184 -14.38 -43.69 14.86
C SER A 184 -13.01 -44.17 15.33
N TRP A 185 -12.94 -45.26 16.15
CA TRP A 185 -11.69 -45.88 16.61
C TRP A 185 -10.84 -46.49 15.49
N MET A 186 -11.38 -46.66 14.28
CA MET A 186 -10.64 -47.16 13.12
C MET A 186 -9.94 -46.03 12.34
N GLY A 187 -10.31 -44.76 12.65
CA GLY A 187 -9.76 -43.56 12.02
C GLY A 187 -8.90 -42.76 12.97
N ARG A 188 -8.39 -41.62 12.44
CA ARG A 188 -7.75 -40.56 13.19
C ARG A 188 -8.29 -39.24 12.65
N ASN A 189 -8.92 -38.44 13.51
CA ASN A 189 -9.59 -37.23 13.09
C ASN A 189 -8.60 -36.08 12.89
N ALA A 190 -8.39 -35.65 11.64
CA ALA A 190 -7.47 -34.56 11.31
C ALA A 190 -7.88 -33.22 11.92
N ILE A 191 -9.16 -32.96 12.16
CA ILE A 191 -9.61 -31.75 12.86
C ILE A 191 -9.10 -31.73 14.30
N HIS A 192 -9.11 -32.91 14.98
CA HIS A 192 -8.55 -33.02 16.32
C HIS A 192 -7.01 -32.83 16.30
N GLU A 193 -6.33 -33.39 15.30
CA GLU A 193 -4.86 -33.24 15.13
C GLU A 193 -4.44 -31.82 14.86
N ALA A 194 -5.34 -30.98 14.30
CA ALA A 194 -5.07 -29.56 14.08
C ALA A 194 -4.92 -28.75 15.40
N ASP A 195 -5.32 -29.33 16.56
CA ASP A 195 -5.04 -28.69 17.86
C ASP A 195 -3.56 -28.45 18.09
N GLY A 196 -2.67 -29.33 17.62
CA GLY A 196 -1.23 -29.14 17.69
C GLY A 196 -0.79 -27.87 16.95
N ILE A 197 -1.33 -27.62 15.74
CA ILE A 197 -1.04 -26.41 14.97
C ILE A 197 -1.53 -25.15 15.71
N LEU A 198 -2.77 -25.22 16.26
CA LEU A 198 -3.34 -24.11 17.02
C LEU A 198 -2.59 -23.88 18.34
N ALA A 199 -2.02 -24.94 18.95
CA ALA A 199 -1.19 -24.83 20.15
C ALA A 199 0.11 -24.07 19.85
N VAL A 200 0.78 -24.32 18.72
CA VAL A 200 1.95 -23.55 18.26
C VAL A 200 1.59 -22.08 18.12
N LEU A 201 0.46 -21.75 17.48
CA LEU A 201 0.01 -20.37 17.30
C LEU A 201 -0.29 -19.68 18.63
N ARG A 202 -0.93 -20.38 19.58
CA ARG A 202 -1.22 -19.83 20.93
C ARG A 202 0.06 -19.58 21.75
N ALA A 203 1.10 -20.37 21.53
CA ALA A 203 2.37 -20.26 22.22
C ALA A 203 3.35 -19.27 21.53
N TYR A 204 3.04 -18.85 20.30
CA TYR A 204 3.90 -17.93 19.56
C TYR A 204 4.02 -16.58 20.28
N THR A 205 5.24 -16.13 20.48
CA THR A 205 5.54 -14.80 21.01
C THR A 205 6.09 -13.95 19.86
N PRO A 206 5.38 -12.88 19.44
CA PRO A 206 5.87 -11.98 18.39
C PRO A 206 7.22 -11.36 18.73
N ARG A 207 8.09 -11.21 17.73
CA ARG A 207 9.29 -10.39 17.88
C ARG A 207 8.92 -8.91 17.76
N GLU A 208 9.69 -8.06 18.44
CA GLU A 208 9.60 -6.61 18.34
C GLU A 208 10.98 -6.01 17.98
N PRO A 209 11.53 -6.30 16.79
CA PRO A 209 12.85 -5.83 16.43
C PRO A 209 12.86 -4.32 16.18
N GLU A 210 13.99 -3.69 16.53
CA GLU A 210 14.32 -2.34 16.08
C GLU A 210 15.10 -2.43 14.77
N VAL A 211 14.58 -1.80 13.72
CA VAL A 211 15.20 -1.77 12.39
C VAL A 211 15.40 -0.31 11.98
N ASP A 212 16.66 0.08 11.80
CA ASP A 212 17.06 1.46 11.44
C ASP A 212 16.40 2.53 12.34
N GLY A 213 16.31 2.25 13.65
CA GLY A 213 15.77 3.16 14.66
C GLY A 213 14.23 3.14 14.79
N LEU A 214 13.53 2.28 14.06
CA LEU A 214 12.08 2.10 14.19
C LEU A 214 11.75 0.71 14.74
N ARG A 215 10.81 0.65 15.68
CA ARG A 215 10.34 -0.60 16.27
C ARG A 215 9.16 -1.15 15.47
N TYR A 216 9.32 -2.39 15.00
CA TYR A 216 8.28 -3.18 14.34
C TYR A 216 7.67 -4.17 15.31
N HIS A 217 6.42 -4.54 15.08
CA HIS A 217 5.70 -5.52 15.87
C HIS A 217 5.20 -6.63 14.94
N GLU A 218 5.81 -7.83 15.03
CA GLU A 218 5.44 -8.96 14.20
C GLU A 218 4.13 -9.61 14.66
N GLY A 219 3.56 -10.46 13.82
CA GLY A 219 2.37 -11.21 14.16
C GLY A 219 2.23 -12.48 13.33
N LEU A 220 1.84 -13.58 13.96
CA LEU A 220 1.52 -14.84 13.32
C LEU A 220 0.15 -15.32 13.80
N ASN A 221 -0.81 -15.42 12.86
CA ASN A 221 -2.19 -15.77 13.18
C ASN A 221 -2.76 -16.78 12.20
N ALA A 222 -3.67 -17.66 12.69
CA ALA A 222 -4.56 -18.39 11.80
C ALA A 222 -5.60 -17.43 11.23
N VAL A 223 -5.77 -17.44 9.90
CA VAL A 223 -6.74 -16.60 9.18
C VAL A 223 -7.85 -17.44 8.53
N ALA A 224 -7.67 -18.74 8.43
CA ALA A 224 -8.71 -19.69 8.03
C ALA A 224 -8.39 -21.09 8.57
N ILE A 225 -9.43 -21.91 8.70
CA ILE A 225 -9.32 -23.36 8.97
C ILE A 225 -10.39 -24.07 8.17
N ARG A 226 -10.04 -25.18 7.51
CA ARG A 226 -10.98 -26.03 6.77
C ARG A 226 -10.70 -27.50 7.02
N GLY A 227 -11.77 -28.29 7.17
CA GLY A 227 -11.68 -29.74 7.36
C GLY A 227 -13.06 -30.38 7.32
N GLY A 228 -13.07 -31.67 7.06
CA GLY A 228 -14.29 -32.46 6.94
C GLY A 228 -14.84 -32.52 5.50
N VAL A 229 -15.46 -33.66 5.16
CA VAL A 229 -16.01 -33.93 3.82
C VAL A 229 -17.50 -34.33 3.87
N ALA A 230 -17.95 -35.00 4.95
CA ALA A 230 -19.33 -35.41 5.18
C ALA A 230 -19.60 -35.67 6.67
N GLY A 231 -20.85 -35.53 7.12
CA GLY A 231 -21.22 -35.64 8.54
C GLY A 231 -21.04 -37.03 9.16
N ASN A 232 -20.87 -38.07 8.35
CA ASN A 232 -20.66 -39.45 8.81
C ASN A 232 -19.25 -39.98 8.49
N VAL A 233 -18.30 -39.11 8.16
CA VAL A 233 -16.90 -39.46 7.84
C VAL A 233 -15.97 -38.77 8.83
N VAL A 234 -15.08 -39.57 9.48
CA VAL A 234 -13.95 -39.02 10.25
C VAL A 234 -12.99 -38.33 9.26
N PRO A 235 -12.71 -37.02 9.41
CA PRO A 235 -11.85 -36.29 8.47
C PRO A 235 -10.42 -36.83 8.46
N ASP A 236 -9.85 -36.96 7.28
CA ASP A 236 -8.46 -37.38 7.06
C ASP A 236 -7.52 -36.22 6.75
N GLU A 237 -8.09 -35.00 6.57
CA GLU A 237 -7.33 -33.77 6.36
C GLU A 237 -7.98 -32.59 7.09
N CYS A 238 -7.14 -31.72 7.68
CA CYS A 238 -7.52 -30.38 8.17
C CYS A 238 -6.40 -29.43 7.87
N VAL A 239 -6.73 -28.31 7.23
CA VAL A 239 -5.78 -27.30 6.79
C VAL A 239 -6.02 -26.02 7.55
N VAL A 240 -4.97 -25.49 8.18
CA VAL A 240 -4.95 -24.18 8.83
C VAL A 240 -4.16 -23.22 7.95
N THR A 241 -4.80 -22.13 7.49
CA THR A 241 -4.11 -21.06 6.79
C THR A 241 -3.59 -20.06 7.81
N VAL A 242 -2.29 -19.80 7.79
CA VAL A 242 -1.62 -18.84 8.67
C VAL A 242 -1.15 -17.63 7.88
N ASN A 243 -1.19 -16.44 8.51
CA ASN A 243 -0.56 -15.21 8.01
C ASN A 243 0.53 -14.80 9.00
N TYR A 244 1.74 -14.60 8.47
CA TYR A 244 2.88 -14.07 9.20
C TYR A 244 3.21 -12.67 8.71
N ARG A 245 3.13 -11.69 9.60
CA ARG A 245 3.61 -10.33 9.41
C ARG A 245 4.99 -10.22 10.02
N PHE A 246 6.02 -10.01 9.20
CA PHE A 246 7.41 -10.02 9.64
C PHE A 246 8.09 -8.68 9.42
N ALA A 247 9.01 -8.34 10.32
CA ALA A 247 9.76 -7.10 10.24
C ALA A 247 10.77 -7.12 9.08
N PRO A 248 11.14 -5.96 8.51
CA PRO A 248 11.98 -5.86 7.33
C PRO A 248 13.49 -6.10 7.62
N ASP A 249 13.84 -6.67 8.78
CA ASP A 249 15.15 -7.27 9.05
C ASP A 249 15.26 -8.68 8.46
N LEU A 250 14.13 -9.30 8.13
CA LEU A 250 14.06 -10.58 7.42
C LEU A 250 13.73 -10.35 5.95
N ASP A 251 14.42 -11.10 5.09
CA ASP A 251 14.00 -11.34 3.71
C ASP A 251 12.92 -12.44 3.65
N GLY A 252 12.33 -12.62 2.47
CA GLY A 252 11.25 -13.59 2.29
C GLY A 252 11.68 -15.04 2.52
N GLN A 253 12.93 -15.39 2.21
CA GLN A 253 13.45 -16.73 2.45
C GLN A 253 13.52 -17.03 3.94
N ARG A 254 14.08 -16.12 4.73
CA ARG A 254 14.17 -16.26 6.19
C ARG A 254 12.81 -16.25 6.84
N ALA A 255 11.87 -15.43 6.39
CA ALA A 255 10.50 -15.44 6.87
C ALA A 255 9.83 -16.81 6.62
N ALA A 256 10.03 -17.40 5.44
CA ALA A 256 9.54 -18.73 5.12
C ALA A 256 10.20 -19.83 5.97
N GLU A 257 11.50 -19.70 6.28
CA GLU A 257 12.23 -20.60 7.18
C GLU A 257 11.67 -20.55 8.61
N VAL A 258 11.35 -19.35 9.12
CA VAL A 258 10.69 -19.19 10.43
C VAL A 258 9.38 -19.97 10.47
N VAL A 259 8.50 -19.79 9.48
CA VAL A 259 7.21 -20.50 9.43
C VAL A 259 7.40 -22.01 9.33
N ARG A 260 8.29 -22.49 8.44
CA ARG A 260 8.59 -23.93 8.33
C ARG A 260 9.15 -24.53 9.62
N SER A 261 9.99 -23.78 10.33
CA SER A 261 10.56 -24.24 11.60
C SER A 261 9.53 -24.35 12.71
N LEU A 262 8.62 -23.35 12.80
CA LEU A 262 7.53 -23.36 13.79
C LEU A 262 6.57 -24.54 13.59
N PHE A 263 6.34 -24.94 12.35
CA PHE A 263 5.42 -26.01 11.98
C PHE A 263 6.14 -27.24 11.41
N SER A 264 7.35 -27.54 11.90
CA SER A 264 8.20 -28.63 11.39
C SER A 264 7.55 -30.01 11.43
N ASP A 265 6.58 -30.22 12.32
CA ASP A 265 5.87 -31.49 12.46
C ASP A 265 4.74 -31.69 11.43
N TRP A 266 4.47 -30.67 10.61
CA TRP A 266 3.41 -30.69 9.60
C TRP A 266 3.90 -30.28 8.22
N PRO A 267 3.25 -30.77 7.14
CA PRO A 267 3.44 -30.21 5.80
C PRO A 267 3.04 -28.74 5.76
N VAL A 268 3.94 -27.89 5.24
CA VAL A 268 3.73 -26.44 5.07
C VAL A 268 3.82 -26.09 3.59
N THR A 269 2.75 -25.52 3.05
CA THR A 269 2.67 -25.00 1.67
C THR A 269 2.61 -23.49 1.69
N MET A 270 3.60 -22.81 1.09
CA MET A 270 3.60 -21.36 0.93
C MET A 270 2.59 -20.97 -0.14
N LEU A 271 1.72 -19.99 0.16
CA LEU A 271 0.68 -19.49 -0.76
C LEU A 271 1.09 -18.17 -1.38
N ASP A 272 1.64 -17.27 -0.54
CA ASP A 272 1.91 -15.89 -0.93
C ASP A 272 3.04 -15.33 -0.04
N LEU A 273 3.87 -14.48 -0.63
CA LEU A 273 4.97 -13.81 0.03
C LEU A 273 5.22 -12.45 -0.59
N ALA A 274 5.15 -11.40 0.22
CA ALA A 274 5.59 -10.06 -0.14
C ALA A 274 6.62 -9.57 0.89
N GLU A 275 7.81 -9.23 0.40
CA GLU A 275 8.87 -8.70 1.26
C GLU A 275 8.52 -7.31 1.77
N GLY A 276 8.96 -6.99 2.98
CA GLY A 276 8.85 -5.66 3.54
C GLY A 276 9.92 -4.72 2.99
N ALA A 277 9.88 -3.47 3.43
CA ALA A 277 10.90 -2.47 3.15
C ALA A 277 11.52 -1.94 4.44
N ARG A 278 12.84 -1.83 4.47
CA ARG A 278 13.54 -1.14 5.55
C ARG A 278 13.15 0.34 5.58
N PRO A 279 13.17 1.01 6.74
CA PRO A 279 12.76 2.43 6.87
C PRO A 279 13.43 3.40 5.91
N GLY A 280 14.72 3.21 5.62
CA GLY A 280 15.46 4.06 4.70
C GLY A 280 15.59 5.53 5.12
N LEU A 281 15.23 5.90 6.35
CA LEU A 281 15.18 7.29 6.83
C LEU A 281 16.54 7.96 6.93
N GLY A 282 17.63 7.18 6.95
CA GLY A 282 19.01 7.67 6.89
C GLY A 282 19.43 8.16 5.50
N HIS A 283 18.66 7.87 4.44
CA HIS A 283 18.95 8.39 3.12
C HIS A 283 18.77 9.92 3.08
N PRO A 284 19.68 10.70 2.44
CA PRO A 284 19.62 12.17 2.47
C PRO A 284 18.29 12.76 2.02
N ALA A 285 17.64 12.19 0.99
CA ALA A 285 16.35 12.64 0.50
C ALA A 285 15.24 12.39 1.53
N ALA A 286 15.22 11.20 2.17
CA ALA A 286 14.26 10.87 3.23
C ALA A 286 14.46 11.75 4.46
N ALA A 287 15.71 11.95 4.91
CA ALA A 287 16.04 12.82 6.03
C ALA A 287 15.61 14.27 5.77
N ALA A 288 15.80 14.77 4.55
CA ALA A 288 15.36 16.11 4.14
C ALA A 288 13.83 16.23 4.12
N PHE A 289 13.12 15.18 3.70
CA PHE A 289 11.65 15.11 3.77
C PHE A 289 11.15 15.14 5.21
N VAL A 290 11.74 14.29 6.08
CA VAL A 290 11.39 14.24 7.51
C VAL A 290 11.61 15.61 8.17
N ALA A 291 12.72 16.29 7.87
CA ALA A 291 12.99 17.61 8.43
C ALA A 291 11.99 18.67 7.95
N ALA A 292 11.59 18.63 6.68
CA ALA A 292 10.73 19.65 6.09
C ALA A 292 9.23 19.40 6.39
N VAL A 293 8.75 18.18 6.20
CA VAL A 293 7.32 17.82 6.32
C VAL A 293 6.98 17.39 7.76
N GLY A 294 7.91 16.69 8.42
CA GLY A 294 7.71 16.14 9.76
C GLY A 294 7.78 17.18 10.90
N ALA A 295 8.11 18.43 10.62
CA ALA A 295 8.21 19.48 11.63
C ALA A 295 6.91 19.60 12.44
N GLY A 296 6.99 19.36 13.76
CA GLY A 296 5.84 19.40 14.67
C GLY A 296 4.95 18.15 14.67
N LEU A 297 5.25 17.11 13.85
CA LEU A 297 4.46 15.87 13.80
C LEU A 297 4.97 14.79 14.78
N GLY A 298 6.08 15.02 15.47
CA GLY A 298 6.78 14.00 16.27
C GLY A 298 7.70 13.12 15.41
N PRO A 299 8.38 12.14 16.03
CA PRO A 299 9.30 11.26 15.31
C PRO A 299 8.56 10.37 14.30
N PRO A 300 9.23 9.95 13.21
CA PRO A 300 8.71 8.91 12.31
C PRO A 300 8.37 7.62 13.06
N ARG A 301 7.39 6.87 12.53
CA ARG A 301 6.95 5.57 13.04
C ARG A 301 7.25 4.45 12.04
N ALA A 302 7.23 3.20 12.51
CA ALA A 302 7.24 2.04 11.63
C ALA A 302 5.85 1.84 10.98
N LYS A 303 5.81 1.55 9.67
CA LYS A 303 4.57 1.06 9.04
C LYS A 303 4.39 -0.41 9.36
N LEU A 304 3.32 -0.76 10.07
CA LEU A 304 3.03 -2.14 10.47
C LEU A 304 2.26 -2.93 9.40
N GLY A 305 1.52 -2.26 8.52
CA GLY A 305 0.96 -2.86 7.30
C GLY A 305 2.03 -3.03 6.21
N TRP A 306 1.79 -3.92 5.24
CA TRP A 306 2.54 -3.93 3.99
C TRP A 306 2.01 -2.80 3.09
N THR A 307 2.88 -2.14 2.35
CA THR A 307 2.52 -1.12 1.36
C THR A 307 3.51 -1.15 0.19
N ASP A 308 3.15 -0.50 -0.89
CA ASP A 308 3.97 -0.42 -2.10
C ASP A 308 5.29 0.37 -1.94
N VAL A 309 5.63 0.91 -0.74
CA VAL A 309 7.00 1.36 -0.45
C VAL A 309 8.01 0.24 -0.68
N ALA A 310 7.60 -1.02 -0.51
CA ALA A 310 8.44 -2.18 -0.80
C ALA A 310 8.86 -2.24 -2.27
N ARG A 311 8.00 -1.84 -3.20
CA ARG A 311 8.33 -1.81 -4.64
C ARG A 311 9.34 -0.72 -4.98
N PHE A 312 9.19 0.47 -4.40
CA PHE A 312 10.18 1.54 -4.56
C PHE A 312 11.51 1.14 -3.94
N SER A 313 11.50 0.50 -2.76
CA SER A 313 12.71 -0.05 -2.14
C SER A 313 13.41 -1.07 -3.05
N ALA A 314 12.65 -1.97 -3.70
CA ALA A 314 13.20 -2.94 -4.66
C ALA A 314 13.80 -2.28 -5.92
N LEU A 315 13.31 -1.09 -6.30
CA LEU A 315 13.88 -0.26 -7.37
C LEU A 315 15.08 0.58 -6.90
N GLY A 316 15.47 0.48 -5.63
CA GLY A 316 16.55 1.29 -5.04
C GLY A 316 16.14 2.76 -4.79
N ILE A 317 14.86 3.07 -4.79
CA ILE A 317 14.32 4.41 -4.54
C ILE A 317 13.89 4.47 -3.08
N PRO A 318 14.48 5.37 -2.25
CA PRO A 318 14.05 5.56 -0.87
C PRO A 318 12.61 6.07 -0.84
N ALA A 319 11.78 5.49 0.04
CA ALA A 319 10.36 5.78 0.08
C ALA A 319 9.82 5.83 1.52
N VAL A 320 8.77 6.61 1.73
CA VAL A 320 8.03 6.69 2.99
C VAL A 320 6.53 6.68 2.74
N ASN A 321 5.75 6.34 3.77
CA ASN A 321 4.30 6.54 3.77
C ASN A 321 3.99 7.87 4.47
N TYR A 322 3.13 8.68 3.85
CA TYR A 322 2.65 9.93 4.43
C TYR A 322 1.34 10.36 3.79
N GLY A 323 0.25 10.27 4.51
CA GLY A 323 -1.08 10.68 4.06
C GLY A 323 -2.04 10.95 5.21
N PRO A 324 -3.20 11.56 4.93
CA PRO A 324 -4.10 12.08 5.97
C PRO A 324 -4.98 11.03 6.63
N GLY A 325 -5.19 9.85 6.00
CA GLY A 325 -6.09 8.81 6.47
C GLY A 325 -5.66 8.17 7.80
N LEU A 326 -6.61 7.49 8.43
CA LEU A 326 -6.46 6.80 9.71
C LEU A 326 -6.26 5.29 9.44
N PRO A 327 -5.07 4.71 9.69
CA PRO A 327 -4.81 3.30 9.38
C PRO A 327 -5.78 2.32 10.06
N GLU A 328 -6.22 2.65 11.28
CA GLU A 328 -7.11 1.80 12.07
C GLU A 328 -8.53 1.73 11.51
N LEU A 329 -8.90 2.66 10.63
CA LEU A 329 -10.22 2.72 10.01
C LEU A 329 -10.26 2.10 8.61
N ALA A 330 -9.11 1.79 8.02
CA ALA A 330 -9.02 1.08 6.74
C ALA A 330 -9.86 -0.20 6.79
N HIS A 331 -10.57 -0.48 5.69
CA HIS A 331 -11.41 -1.68 5.51
C HIS A 331 -12.58 -1.83 6.49
N THR A 332 -13.02 -0.76 7.14
CA THR A 332 -14.16 -0.79 8.06
C THR A 332 -15.41 -0.13 7.47
N ALA A 333 -16.59 -0.60 7.87
CA ALA A 333 -17.86 0.05 7.47
C ALA A 333 -18.00 1.48 8.02
N GLY A 334 -17.27 1.81 9.09
CA GLY A 334 -17.24 3.13 9.72
C GLY A 334 -16.10 4.03 9.26
N GLU A 335 -15.46 3.72 8.14
CA GLU A 335 -14.31 4.46 7.62
C GLU A 335 -14.62 5.95 7.44
N TYR A 336 -13.72 6.79 7.93
CA TYR A 336 -13.76 8.25 7.74
C TYR A 336 -12.34 8.82 7.75
N VAL A 337 -12.21 10.04 7.24
CA VAL A 337 -10.99 10.86 7.37
C VAL A 337 -11.32 12.17 8.08
N GLU A 338 -10.42 12.65 8.93
CA GLU A 338 -10.52 13.98 9.53
C GLU A 338 -10.21 15.04 8.47
N THR A 339 -11.17 15.91 8.17
CA THR A 339 -11.04 16.90 7.07
C THR A 339 -9.89 17.90 7.26
N PRO A 340 -9.55 18.33 8.50
CA PRO A 340 -8.37 19.16 8.71
C PRO A 340 -7.04 18.44 8.37
N ALA A 341 -6.97 17.10 8.54
CA ALA A 341 -5.77 16.34 8.20
C ALA A 341 -5.48 16.34 6.70
N ILE A 342 -6.52 16.33 5.84
CA ILE A 342 -6.36 16.44 4.38
C ILE A 342 -5.72 17.78 4.01
N ALA A 343 -6.24 18.88 4.59
CA ALA A 343 -5.75 20.21 4.32
C ALA A 343 -4.31 20.42 4.84
N ASP A 344 -3.98 19.91 6.03
CA ASP A 344 -2.61 19.99 6.60
C ASP A 344 -1.62 19.18 5.75
N CYS A 345 -2.00 17.97 5.33
CA CYS A 345 -1.18 17.14 4.44
C CYS A 345 -0.87 17.86 3.12
N GLU A 346 -1.90 18.45 2.45
CA GLU A 346 -1.69 19.24 1.24
C GLU A 346 -0.76 20.43 1.49
N ALA A 347 -0.98 21.18 2.56
CA ALA A 347 -0.20 22.38 2.87
C ALA A 347 1.29 22.05 3.10
N ARG A 348 1.60 20.97 3.84
CA ARG A 348 2.97 20.52 4.11
C ARG A 348 3.67 20.04 2.85
N LEU A 349 3.04 19.20 2.06
CA LEU A 349 3.60 18.73 0.80
C LEU A 349 3.79 19.88 -0.21
N ARG A 350 2.85 20.79 -0.29
CA ARG A 350 2.95 22.01 -1.12
C ARG A 350 4.15 22.86 -0.69
N ALA A 351 4.30 23.10 0.60
CA ALA A 351 5.45 23.87 1.12
C ALA A 351 6.78 23.15 0.80
N TRP A 352 6.86 21.86 0.99
CA TRP A 352 8.05 21.06 0.68
C TRP A 352 8.41 21.08 -0.81
N LEU A 353 7.41 20.95 -1.70
CA LEU A 353 7.62 21.00 -3.15
C LEU A 353 7.95 22.41 -3.68
N ALA A 354 7.54 23.46 -2.95
CA ALA A 354 7.84 24.85 -3.30
C ALA A 354 9.22 25.32 -2.79
N LEU A 355 9.82 24.66 -1.79
CA LEU A 355 11.10 25.04 -1.21
C LEU A 355 12.23 24.92 -2.23
N SER A 356 12.78 26.05 -2.68
CA SER A 356 13.98 26.06 -3.51
C SER A 356 15.23 25.70 -2.69
N ARG A 357 16.02 24.73 -3.14
CA ARG A 357 17.30 24.39 -2.52
C ARG A 357 18.35 25.50 -2.73
N ARG A 358 18.46 26.42 -1.82
CA ARG A 358 19.72 27.18 -1.65
C ARG A 358 20.76 26.46 -0.78
N LEU A 359 20.49 25.24 -0.29
CA LEU A 359 21.29 24.61 0.77
C LEU A 359 21.84 23.19 0.51
N TYR A 360 21.74 22.62 -0.71
CA TYR A 360 22.40 21.35 -0.98
C TYR A 360 23.20 21.40 -2.29
N ARG A 361 24.54 21.28 -2.19
CA ARG A 361 25.47 21.20 -3.33
C ARG A 361 25.49 19.80 -3.94
N ALA A 362 25.54 19.78 -5.28
CA ALA A 362 25.29 18.73 -6.23
C ALA A 362 26.31 17.56 -6.26
N GLY A 363 25.78 16.37 -6.63
CA GLY A 363 26.49 15.33 -7.37
C GLY A 363 25.89 15.25 -8.80
N PRO A 364 26.55 14.58 -9.78
CA PRO A 364 26.29 14.79 -11.21
C PRO A 364 24.99 14.17 -11.72
N SER A 365 24.36 14.86 -12.67
CA SER A 365 23.08 14.56 -13.33
C SER A 365 23.18 13.41 -14.36
N PRO A 366 22.17 12.50 -14.46
CA PRO A 366 22.01 11.62 -15.61
C PRO A 366 21.25 12.30 -16.74
N SER A 367 21.63 11.95 -17.96
CA SER A 367 21.24 12.51 -19.24
C SER A 367 19.78 12.26 -19.64
N ARG A 368 19.28 13.20 -20.45
CA ARG A 368 17.97 13.32 -21.08
C ARG A 368 17.47 12.03 -21.76
N ILE A 369 16.26 11.62 -21.39
CA ILE A 369 15.42 10.71 -22.18
C ILE A 369 14.23 11.53 -22.70
N ARG A 370 14.16 11.72 -24.01
CA ARG A 370 13.02 12.34 -24.70
C ARG A 370 12.06 11.26 -25.19
N THR A 371 10.78 11.47 -24.91
CA THR A 371 9.59 10.96 -25.62
C THR A 371 9.40 9.44 -25.66
N LEU A 372 8.58 8.90 -24.76
CA LEU A 372 8.08 7.52 -24.84
C LEU A 372 6.55 7.40 -24.59
N CYS A 373 5.79 8.49 -24.77
CA CYS A 373 4.33 8.33 -24.86
C CYS A 373 3.98 8.05 -26.32
N ARG A 374 3.83 6.79 -26.70
CA ARG A 374 3.23 6.38 -27.98
C ARG A 374 1.73 6.25 -27.80
N GLU A 375 0.99 6.88 -28.71
CA GLU A 375 -0.46 6.65 -28.87
C GLU A 375 -0.74 5.17 -29.11
N PRO A 376 -1.88 4.63 -28.64
CA PRO A 376 -2.25 3.25 -28.93
C PRO A 376 -2.47 3.10 -30.43
N LEU A 377 -1.78 2.12 -31.02
CA LEU A 377 -2.04 1.67 -32.41
C LEU A 377 -3.47 1.13 -32.45
N ALA A 378 -4.29 1.80 -33.23
CA ALA A 378 -5.59 1.27 -33.67
C ALA A 378 -5.37 -0.01 -34.48
N ALA A 379 -6.02 -1.09 -34.06
CA ALA A 379 -6.35 -2.25 -34.87
C ALA A 379 -7.69 -2.82 -34.44
#